data_7457707056ae2a5df6527729b09d4156
#
_entry.id   7457707056ae2a5df6527729b09d4156
#
_cell.length_a   1.000
_cell.length_b   1.000
_cell.length_c   1.000
_cell.angle_alpha   90.00
_cell.angle_beta   90.00
_cell.angle_gamma   90.00
#
_symmetry.space_group_name_H-M   'P 1'
#
loop_
_entity.id
_entity.type
_entity.pdbx_description
1 polymer ?
#
loop_
_entity_poly.entity_id
_entity_poly.type
_entity_poly.pdbx_seq_one_letter_code
_entity_poly.pdbx_strand_id
1 'polypeptide(L)'
;MTVSDVLTVAVLVISLAVVVLTLAVAIGHAVRMWHEHRMARMERRYAPLIIRLADEEEIDEEALRALAWLEPRQWAAARPVATRLLEDLRGPARARVVELFERRGVAAQATADTRSYLPVTRARAAEILGLLGHRPAVPELRGLLRDRDPDVRQVATRALGRIGDSSAVLPLLEVLGSDRPVPKHIVAQAVRRLGPSALPALAVAVEHTDPDVREVAIETLGMAGGHEAAPAIIKALRDDDVTVVRARAAGALGMLGLPTAEGPLLAATGDAEPAVRAAAVRALADLGAPAVPRMRELLGDQAYTVARASARSLLDLGPRGREALETAGELGPSAELIADEALAWSALGPQGGG
;
A
#
# COMPACT_ATOMS: atom_id res chain seq x y z
N MET A 1 67.24 -14.35 -8.92
CA MET A 1 66.13 -13.52 -9.45
C MET A 1 66.43 -12.08 -8.98
N THR A 2 66.59 -11.19 -9.91
CA THR A 2 66.71 -9.76 -9.57
C THR A 2 65.34 -9.18 -9.27
N VAL A 3 65.30 -8.07 -8.52
CA VAL A 3 64.05 -7.35 -8.21
C VAL A 3 63.30 -6.99 -9.51
N SER A 4 64.03 -6.75 -10.60
CA SER A 4 63.50 -6.49 -11.95
C SER A 4 62.76 -7.69 -12.52
N ASP A 5 63.24 -8.91 -12.32
CA ASP A 5 62.60 -10.15 -12.86
C ASP A 5 61.27 -10.38 -12.13
N VAL A 6 61.25 -10.15 -10.81
CA VAL A 6 60.01 -10.30 -10.01
C VAL A 6 58.94 -9.29 -10.43
N LEU A 7 59.35 -8.03 -10.68
CA LEU A 7 58.43 -6.94 -11.08
C LEU A 7 57.85 -7.24 -12.48
N THR A 8 58.68 -7.73 -13.41
CA THR A 8 58.23 -8.08 -14.78
C THR A 8 57.21 -9.23 -14.76
N VAL A 9 57.49 -10.27 -13.97
CA VAL A 9 56.58 -11.39 -13.81
C VAL A 9 55.27 -10.94 -13.16
N ALA A 10 55.33 -10.09 -12.15
CA ALA A 10 54.10 -9.58 -11.51
C ALA A 10 53.23 -8.74 -12.47
N VAL A 11 53.85 -7.88 -13.30
CA VAL A 11 53.15 -7.09 -14.31
C VAL A 11 52.51 -8.00 -15.35
N LEU A 12 53.22 -9.02 -15.81
CA LEU A 12 52.65 -9.98 -16.77
C LEU A 12 51.45 -10.78 -16.20
N VAL A 13 51.55 -11.23 -14.94
CA VAL A 13 50.49 -11.95 -14.27
C VAL A 13 49.23 -11.05 -14.07
N ILE A 14 49.45 -9.80 -13.62
CA ILE A 14 48.35 -8.86 -13.46
C ILE A 14 47.69 -8.52 -14.82
N SER A 15 48.50 -8.28 -15.85
CA SER A 15 48.00 -8.00 -17.21
C SER A 15 47.18 -9.18 -17.77
N LEU A 16 47.66 -10.39 -17.56
CA LEU A 16 46.93 -11.61 -17.95
C LEU A 16 45.63 -11.76 -17.18
N ALA A 17 45.63 -11.51 -15.85
CA ALA A 17 44.45 -11.56 -15.01
C ALA A 17 43.42 -10.52 -15.43
N VAL A 18 43.83 -9.31 -15.79
CA VAL A 18 42.94 -8.26 -16.31
C VAL A 18 42.34 -8.65 -17.64
N VAL A 19 43.12 -9.21 -18.55
CA VAL A 19 42.63 -9.70 -19.86
C VAL A 19 41.63 -10.83 -19.67
N VAL A 20 41.90 -11.80 -18.81
CA VAL A 20 40.99 -12.91 -18.52
C VAL A 20 39.68 -12.39 -17.89
N LEU A 21 39.79 -11.47 -16.96
CA LEU A 21 38.60 -10.88 -16.31
C LEU A 21 37.74 -10.07 -17.29
N THR A 22 38.36 -9.24 -18.14
CA THR A 22 37.64 -8.48 -19.17
C THR A 22 36.99 -9.40 -20.21
N LEU A 23 37.66 -10.47 -20.61
CA LEU A 23 37.09 -11.45 -21.51
C LEU A 23 35.92 -12.20 -20.88
N ALA A 24 36.02 -12.60 -19.62
CA ALA A 24 34.96 -13.24 -18.87
C ALA A 24 33.72 -12.33 -18.72
N VAL A 25 33.93 -11.05 -18.43
CA VAL A 25 32.86 -10.04 -18.36
C VAL A 25 32.22 -9.83 -19.73
N ALA A 26 33.02 -9.71 -20.80
CA ALA A 26 32.54 -9.53 -22.15
C ALA A 26 31.71 -10.74 -22.64
N ILE A 27 32.19 -11.97 -22.37
CA ILE A 27 31.46 -13.21 -22.69
C ILE A 27 30.15 -13.27 -21.88
N GLY A 28 30.20 -12.97 -20.58
CA GLY A 28 29.02 -12.93 -19.72
C GLY A 28 27.99 -11.90 -20.21
N HIS A 29 28.43 -10.75 -20.70
CA HIS A 29 27.57 -9.73 -21.30
C HIS A 29 26.98 -10.20 -22.63
N ALA A 30 27.81 -10.77 -23.53
CA ALA A 30 27.35 -11.29 -24.80
C ALA A 30 26.33 -12.42 -24.64
N VAL A 31 26.55 -13.35 -23.72
CA VAL A 31 25.62 -14.45 -23.40
C VAL A 31 24.30 -13.90 -22.86
N ARG A 32 24.33 -12.91 -21.95
CA ARG A 32 23.11 -12.22 -21.46
C ARG A 32 22.35 -11.55 -22.58
N MET A 33 23.02 -10.74 -23.40
CA MET A 33 22.39 -10.07 -24.55
C MET A 33 21.80 -11.06 -25.56
N TRP A 34 22.53 -12.16 -25.86
CA TRP A 34 22.01 -13.19 -26.73
C TRP A 34 20.77 -13.88 -26.15
N HIS A 35 20.79 -14.17 -24.84
CA HIS A 35 19.64 -14.73 -24.13
C HIS A 35 18.44 -13.80 -24.16
N GLU A 36 18.64 -12.51 -23.85
CA GLU A 36 17.61 -11.47 -23.90
C GLU A 36 17.00 -11.32 -25.29
N HIS A 37 17.83 -11.25 -26.33
CA HIS A 37 17.36 -11.17 -27.72
C HIS A 37 16.61 -12.43 -28.18
N ARG A 38 17.01 -13.58 -27.68
CA ARG A 38 16.30 -14.83 -27.97
C ARG A 38 14.95 -14.89 -27.28
N MET A 39 14.90 -14.47 -25.99
CA MET A 39 13.66 -14.39 -25.23
C MET A 39 12.71 -13.36 -25.83
N ALA A 40 13.19 -12.18 -26.20
CA ALA A 40 12.38 -11.14 -26.84
C ALA A 40 11.79 -11.58 -28.19
N ARG A 41 12.51 -12.40 -28.98
CA ARG A 41 11.97 -12.98 -30.24
C ARG A 41 10.87 -13.99 -29.96
N MET A 42 11.03 -14.82 -28.93
CA MET A 42 10.00 -15.78 -28.52
C MET A 42 8.80 -15.07 -27.92
N GLU A 43 9.02 -14.03 -27.09
CA GLU A 43 7.97 -13.18 -26.54
C GLU A 43 7.08 -12.60 -27.65
N ARG A 44 7.68 -12.01 -28.69
CA ARG A 44 6.95 -11.47 -29.87
C ARG A 44 6.13 -12.54 -30.61
N ARG A 45 6.52 -13.79 -30.53
CA ARG A 45 5.79 -14.90 -31.17
C ARG A 45 4.53 -15.29 -30.41
N TYR A 46 4.57 -15.27 -29.07
CA TYR A 46 3.46 -15.70 -28.21
C TYR A 46 2.60 -14.57 -27.68
N ALA A 47 3.12 -13.33 -27.66
CA ALA A 47 2.37 -12.17 -27.21
C ALA A 47 1.02 -12.00 -27.93
N PRO A 48 0.92 -12.11 -29.27
CA PRO A 48 -0.36 -11.99 -29.96
C PRO A 48 -1.39 -13.05 -29.54
N LEU A 49 -0.95 -14.28 -29.27
CA LEU A 49 -1.85 -15.36 -28.83
C LEU A 49 -2.36 -15.12 -27.41
N ILE A 50 -1.52 -14.59 -26.52
CA ILE A 50 -1.91 -14.27 -25.15
C ILE A 50 -2.84 -13.05 -25.14
N ILE A 51 -2.57 -12.05 -25.99
CA ILE A 51 -3.43 -10.86 -26.14
C ILE A 51 -4.79 -11.28 -26.69
N ARG A 52 -4.85 -12.12 -27.73
CA ARG A 52 -6.11 -12.66 -28.24
C ARG A 52 -6.89 -13.41 -27.17
N LEU A 53 -6.25 -14.25 -26.37
CA LEU A 53 -6.89 -14.94 -25.26
C LEU A 53 -7.54 -13.96 -24.25
N ALA A 54 -6.94 -12.78 -24.09
CA ALA A 54 -7.45 -11.75 -23.19
C ALA A 54 -8.58 -10.89 -23.81
N ASP A 55 -8.60 -10.72 -25.13
CA ASP A 55 -9.42 -9.73 -25.86
C ASP A 55 -10.74 -10.31 -26.40
N GLU A 56 -10.86 -11.62 -26.58
CA GLU A 56 -12.07 -12.25 -27.12
C GLU A 56 -13.19 -12.35 -26.10
N GLU A 57 -14.43 -12.08 -26.52
CA GLU A 57 -15.64 -12.21 -25.68
C GLU A 57 -15.91 -13.66 -25.24
N GLU A 58 -15.58 -14.63 -26.09
CA GLU A 58 -15.65 -16.06 -25.79
C GLU A 58 -14.26 -16.65 -25.56
N ILE A 59 -14.20 -17.72 -24.75
CA ILE A 59 -12.94 -18.43 -24.51
C ILE A 59 -12.46 -19.09 -25.80
N ASP A 60 -11.33 -18.60 -26.37
CA ASP A 60 -10.65 -19.30 -27.44
C ASP A 60 -9.96 -20.57 -26.89
N GLU A 61 -10.75 -21.64 -26.84
CA GLU A 61 -10.26 -22.95 -26.34
C GLU A 61 -9.08 -23.50 -27.13
N GLU A 62 -8.94 -23.12 -28.40
CA GLU A 62 -7.81 -23.55 -29.22
C GLU A 62 -6.53 -22.79 -28.83
N ALA A 63 -6.61 -21.47 -28.70
CA ALA A 63 -5.50 -20.64 -28.21
C ALA A 63 -5.11 -21.03 -26.79
N LEU A 64 -6.08 -21.25 -25.90
CA LEU A 64 -5.85 -21.67 -24.52
C LEU A 64 -5.12 -23.03 -24.47
N ARG A 65 -5.57 -24.02 -25.27
CA ARG A 65 -4.88 -25.31 -25.38
C ARG A 65 -3.48 -25.16 -25.94
N ALA A 66 -3.32 -24.42 -27.05
CA ALA A 66 -2.01 -24.19 -27.66
C ALA A 66 -0.99 -23.59 -26.66
N LEU A 67 -1.42 -22.61 -25.87
CA LEU A 67 -0.60 -21.98 -24.84
C LEU A 67 -0.37 -22.90 -23.61
N ALA A 68 -1.38 -23.68 -23.22
CA ALA A 68 -1.27 -24.62 -22.11
C ALA A 68 -0.27 -25.76 -22.36
N TRP A 69 -0.10 -26.18 -23.61
CA TRP A 69 0.79 -27.27 -23.99
C TRP A 69 2.16 -26.82 -24.53
N LEU A 70 2.51 -25.52 -24.40
CA LEU A 70 3.84 -25.04 -24.75
C LEU A 70 4.93 -25.78 -23.95
N GLU A 71 6.02 -26.12 -24.65
CA GLU A 71 7.21 -26.69 -23.99
C GLU A 71 7.76 -25.75 -22.90
N PRO A 72 8.47 -26.24 -21.87
CA PRO A 72 8.99 -25.43 -20.78
C PRO A 72 9.78 -24.18 -21.22
N ARG A 73 10.61 -24.30 -22.28
CA ARG A 73 11.39 -23.17 -22.83
C ARG A 73 10.52 -22.13 -23.52
N GLN A 74 9.48 -22.56 -24.23
CA GLN A 74 8.54 -21.68 -24.90
C GLN A 74 7.67 -20.94 -23.86
N TRP A 75 7.20 -21.65 -22.84
CA TRP A 75 6.47 -21.09 -21.74
C TRP A 75 7.30 -20.08 -20.94
N ALA A 76 8.58 -20.35 -20.68
CA ALA A 76 9.46 -19.42 -20.00
C ALA A 76 9.55 -18.06 -20.73
N ALA A 77 9.40 -18.05 -22.07
CA ALA A 77 9.36 -16.84 -22.87
C ALA A 77 7.96 -16.18 -22.93
N ALA A 78 6.88 -16.96 -22.89
CA ALA A 78 5.50 -16.48 -22.94
C ALA A 78 5.03 -15.94 -21.57
N ARG A 79 5.48 -16.57 -20.47
CA ARG A 79 5.06 -16.27 -19.10
C ARG A 79 5.19 -14.79 -18.69
N PRO A 80 6.27 -14.04 -19.01
CA PRO A 80 6.37 -12.62 -18.64
C PRO A 80 5.26 -11.76 -19.23
N VAL A 81 4.82 -12.05 -20.46
CA VAL A 81 3.68 -11.35 -21.10
C VAL A 81 2.39 -11.66 -20.35
N ALA A 82 2.11 -12.95 -20.12
CA ALA A 82 0.91 -13.37 -19.39
C ALA A 82 0.87 -12.80 -17.96
N THR A 83 2.03 -12.71 -17.29
CA THR A 83 2.13 -12.14 -15.95
C THR A 83 1.82 -10.63 -15.95
N ARG A 84 2.38 -9.87 -16.90
CA ARG A 84 2.04 -8.41 -17.05
C ARG A 84 0.56 -8.20 -17.28
N LEU A 85 -0.04 -8.99 -18.18
CA LEU A 85 -1.49 -8.90 -18.43
C LEU A 85 -2.33 -9.20 -17.20
N LEU A 86 -1.91 -10.10 -16.30
CA LEU A 86 -2.61 -10.34 -15.04
C LEU A 86 -2.63 -9.11 -14.11
N GLU A 87 -1.67 -8.21 -14.21
CA GLU A 87 -1.63 -6.97 -13.42
C GLU A 87 -2.58 -5.91 -13.99
N ASP A 88 -2.71 -5.83 -15.31
CA ASP A 88 -3.47 -4.80 -16.02
C ASP A 88 -4.94 -5.18 -16.23
N LEU A 89 -5.21 -6.47 -16.47
CA LEU A 89 -6.55 -6.94 -16.79
C LEU A 89 -7.48 -7.07 -15.57
N ARG A 90 -8.77 -6.93 -15.83
CA ARG A 90 -9.86 -7.12 -14.87
C ARG A 90 -10.98 -8.01 -15.50
N GLY A 91 -11.86 -8.50 -14.64
CA GLY A 91 -13.04 -9.24 -15.09
C GLY A 91 -12.74 -10.51 -15.90
N PRO A 92 -13.56 -10.83 -16.93
CA PRO A 92 -13.46 -12.07 -17.70
C PRO A 92 -12.11 -12.26 -18.40
N ALA A 93 -11.53 -11.20 -18.95
CA ALA A 93 -10.22 -11.27 -19.61
C ALA A 93 -9.13 -11.76 -18.67
N ARG A 94 -9.11 -11.26 -17.43
CA ARG A 94 -8.20 -11.73 -16.40
C ARG A 94 -8.43 -13.20 -16.03
N ALA A 95 -9.70 -13.60 -15.91
CA ALA A 95 -10.02 -14.99 -15.58
C ALA A 95 -9.50 -15.99 -16.61
N ARG A 96 -9.53 -15.65 -17.90
CA ARG A 96 -8.95 -16.48 -18.97
C ARG A 96 -7.44 -16.64 -18.86
N VAL A 97 -6.73 -15.57 -18.52
CA VAL A 97 -5.28 -15.67 -18.30
C VAL A 97 -4.96 -16.48 -17.04
N VAL A 98 -5.75 -16.35 -15.97
CA VAL A 98 -5.63 -17.19 -14.76
C VAL A 98 -5.82 -18.66 -15.12
N GLU A 99 -6.86 -19.00 -15.90
CA GLU A 99 -7.14 -20.37 -16.39
C GLU A 99 -5.94 -20.98 -17.10
N LEU A 100 -5.23 -20.20 -17.94
CA LEU A 100 -3.98 -20.65 -18.58
C LEU A 100 -2.94 -21.08 -17.55
N PHE A 101 -2.74 -20.27 -16.49
CA PHE A 101 -1.78 -20.60 -15.44
C PHE A 101 -2.21 -21.83 -14.62
N GLU A 102 -3.52 -22.01 -14.37
CA GLU A 102 -4.06 -23.18 -13.67
C GLU A 102 -3.90 -24.46 -14.49
N ARG A 103 -4.26 -24.45 -15.76
CA ARG A 103 -4.05 -25.62 -16.67
C ARG A 103 -2.58 -26.02 -16.78
N ARG A 104 -1.67 -25.08 -16.58
CA ARG A 104 -0.23 -25.35 -16.53
C ARG A 104 0.28 -25.82 -15.18
N GLY A 105 -0.57 -25.96 -14.20
CA GLY A 105 -0.20 -26.36 -12.83
C GLY A 105 0.68 -25.35 -12.09
N VAL A 106 0.75 -24.08 -12.55
CA VAL A 106 1.62 -23.06 -11.95
C VAL A 106 1.19 -22.75 -10.52
N ALA A 107 -0.13 -22.70 -10.24
CA ALA A 107 -0.64 -22.46 -8.89
C ALA A 107 -0.26 -23.60 -7.93
N ALA A 108 -0.38 -24.86 -8.37
CA ALA A 108 -0.01 -26.02 -7.56
C ALA A 108 1.50 -26.04 -7.28
N GLN A 109 2.33 -25.78 -8.29
CA GLN A 109 3.78 -25.68 -8.12
C GLN A 109 4.16 -24.54 -7.16
N ALA A 110 3.57 -23.35 -7.33
CA ALA A 110 3.81 -22.21 -6.44
C ALA A 110 3.38 -22.53 -5.01
N THR A 111 2.25 -23.23 -4.80
CA THR A 111 1.83 -23.67 -3.47
C THR A 111 2.85 -24.60 -2.83
N ALA A 112 3.42 -25.55 -3.58
CA ALA A 112 4.52 -26.41 -3.09
C ALA A 112 5.78 -25.59 -2.76
N ASP A 113 6.13 -24.62 -3.61
CA ASP A 113 7.32 -23.78 -3.48
C ASP A 113 7.26 -22.83 -2.26
N THR A 114 6.08 -22.57 -1.67
CA THR A 114 5.98 -21.83 -0.39
C THR A 114 6.73 -22.49 0.75
N ARG A 115 7.01 -23.81 0.65
CA ARG A 115 7.75 -24.61 1.63
C ARG A 115 9.23 -24.78 1.30
N SER A 116 9.73 -24.13 0.22
CA SER A 116 11.13 -24.20 -0.18
C SER A 116 12.06 -23.70 0.94
N TYR A 117 13.25 -24.29 1.04
CA TYR A 117 14.27 -23.79 1.96
C TYR A 117 14.88 -22.43 1.51
N LEU A 118 14.79 -22.10 0.22
CA LEU A 118 15.30 -20.84 -0.33
C LEU A 118 14.27 -19.69 -0.17
N PRO A 119 14.61 -18.60 0.51
CA PRO A 119 13.70 -17.45 0.69
C PRO A 119 13.19 -16.87 -0.63
N VAL A 120 14.08 -16.72 -1.61
CA VAL A 120 13.73 -16.20 -2.95
C VAL A 120 12.66 -17.05 -3.63
N THR A 121 12.72 -18.38 -3.48
CA THR A 121 11.71 -19.29 -4.04
C THR A 121 10.37 -19.12 -3.32
N ARG A 122 10.37 -19.01 -1.98
CA ARG A 122 9.15 -18.76 -1.19
C ARG A 122 8.51 -17.41 -1.53
N ALA A 123 9.31 -16.34 -1.63
CA ALA A 123 8.82 -15.02 -2.02
C ALA A 123 8.19 -15.03 -3.41
N ARG A 124 8.87 -15.64 -4.39
CA ARG A 124 8.34 -15.77 -5.75
C ARG A 124 7.05 -16.59 -5.81
N ALA A 125 6.97 -17.67 -5.03
CA ALA A 125 5.76 -18.47 -4.90
C ALA A 125 4.59 -17.64 -4.37
N ALA A 126 4.81 -16.90 -3.29
CA ALA A 126 3.80 -16.00 -2.72
C ALA A 126 3.34 -14.93 -3.73
N GLU A 127 4.27 -14.33 -4.48
CA GLU A 127 3.94 -13.36 -5.52
C GLU A 127 3.05 -13.94 -6.61
N ILE A 128 3.40 -15.11 -7.14
CA ILE A 128 2.62 -15.81 -8.16
C ILE A 128 1.22 -16.12 -7.66
N LEU A 129 1.08 -16.67 -6.45
CA LEU A 129 -0.21 -17.00 -5.86
C LEU A 129 -1.08 -15.76 -5.66
N GLY A 130 -0.48 -14.64 -5.24
CA GLY A 130 -1.15 -13.36 -5.12
C GLY A 130 -1.59 -12.78 -6.47
N LEU A 131 -0.75 -12.88 -7.50
CA LEU A 131 -1.08 -12.46 -8.86
C LEU A 131 -2.21 -13.28 -9.47
N LEU A 132 -2.22 -14.59 -9.23
CA LEU A 132 -3.31 -15.47 -9.70
C LEU A 132 -4.61 -15.27 -8.91
N GLY A 133 -4.55 -14.69 -7.72
CA GLY A 133 -5.71 -14.64 -6.81
C GLY A 133 -6.10 -16.02 -6.28
N HIS A 134 -5.13 -16.92 -6.12
CA HIS A 134 -5.37 -18.33 -5.81
C HIS A 134 -5.77 -18.53 -4.34
N ARG A 135 -7.08 -18.44 -4.06
CA ARG A 135 -7.65 -18.56 -2.71
C ARG A 135 -7.26 -19.82 -1.95
N PRO A 136 -7.16 -21.04 -2.58
CA PRO A 136 -6.76 -22.24 -1.86
C PRO A 136 -5.40 -22.15 -1.15
N ALA A 137 -4.51 -21.25 -1.59
CA ALA A 137 -3.19 -21.06 -0.97
C ALA A 137 -3.17 -20.04 0.19
N VAL A 138 -4.32 -19.49 0.59
CA VAL A 138 -4.38 -18.56 1.73
C VAL A 138 -3.78 -19.14 3.02
N PRO A 139 -4.01 -20.42 3.40
CA PRO A 139 -3.38 -20.99 4.58
C PRO A 139 -1.85 -20.99 4.51
N GLU A 140 -1.26 -21.37 3.38
CA GLU A 140 0.19 -21.36 3.18
C GLU A 140 0.76 -19.94 3.23
N LEU A 141 0.11 -18.97 2.59
CA LEU A 141 0.51 -17.56 2.62
C LEU A 141 0.43 -16.96 4.02
N ARG A 142 -0.58 -17.34 4.81
CA ARG A 142 -0.65 -16.98 6.24
C ARG A 142 0.54 -17.51 7.03
N GLY A 143 0.99 -18.73 6.72
CA GLY A 143 2.21 -19.29 7.29
C GLY A 143 3.45 -18.44 6.99
N LEU A 144 3.55 -17.91 5.77
CA LEU A 144 4.65 -17.05 5.33
C LEU A 144 4.67 -15.66 6.00
N LEU A 145 3.58 -15.21 6.62
CA LEU A 145 3.58 -13.98 7.42
C LEU A 145 4.56 -14.04 8.61
N ARG A 146 4.91 -15.24 9.06
CA ARG A 146 5.86 -15.49 10.15
C ARG A 146 7.23 -15.97 9.65
N ASP A 147 7.50 -15.86 8.35
CA ASP A 147 8.78 -16.28 7.77
C ASP A 147 9.98 -15.57 8.43
N ARG A 148 11.12 -16.24 8.44
CA ARG A 148 12.37 -15.66 8.97
C ARG A 148 12.86 -14.51 8.12
N ASP A 149 12.66 -14.60 6.80
CA ASP A 149 13.09 -13.60 5.84
C ASP A 149 12.06 -12.45 5.73
N PRO A 150 12.48 -11.18 5.88
CA PRO A 150 11.57 -10.04 5.85
C PRO A 150 10.92 -9.83 4.48
N ASP A 151 11.62 -10.12 3.38
CA ASP A 151 11.07 -9.95 2.04
C ASP A 151 9.96 -10.96 1.78
N VAL A 152 10.11 -12.21 2.25
CA VAL A 152 9.06 -13.23 2.18
C VAL A 152 7.80 -12.77 2.93
N ARG A 153 7.95 -12.23 4.14
CA ARG A 153 6.80 -11.71 4.92
C ARG A 153 6.08 -10.59 4.19
N GLN A 154 6.82 -9.62 3.63
CA GLN A 154 6.23 -8.50 2.91
C GLN A 154 5.51 -8.94 1.63
N VAL A 155 6.11 -9.86 0.87
CA VAL A 155 5.49 -10.39 -0.36
C VAL A 155 4.24 -11.20 -0.03
N ALA A 156 4.27 -12.05 1.03
CA ALA A 156 3.10 -12.78 1.48
C ALA A 156 1.96 -11.84 1.93
N THR A 157 2.29 -10.75 2.64
CA THR A 157 1.33 -9.71 3.02
C THR A 157 0.64 -9.10 1.79
N ARG A 158 1.41 -8.69 0.79
CA ARG A 158 0.86 -8.15 -0.47
C ARG A 158 0.04 -9.17 -1.24
N ALA A 159 0.46 -10.44 -1.24
CA ALA A 159 -0.24 -11.54 -1.91
C ALA A 159 -1.62 -11.77 -1.29
N LEU A 160 -1.71 -11.85 0.04
CA LEU A 160 -2.99 -11.99 0.76
C LEU A 160 -3.94 -10.81 0.47
N GLY A 161 -3.41 -9.58 0.46
CA GLY A 161 -4.20 -8.40 0.06
C GLY A 161 -4.72 -8.47 -1.38
N ARG A 162 -3.93 -9.01 -2.32
CA ARG A 162 -4.34 -9.19 -3.74
C ARG A 162 -5.40 -10.27 -3.90
N ILE A 163 -5.32 -11.36 -3.12
CA ILE A 163 -6.31 -12.47 -3.14
C ILE A 163 -7.67 -11.99 -2.66
N GLY A 164 -7.72 -11.06 -1.72
CA GLY A 164 -8.98 -10.47 -1.26
C GLY A 164 -9.83 -11.40 -0.40
N ASP A 165 -9.22 -12.35 0.31
CA ASP A 165 -9.92 -13.27 1.21
C ASP A 165 -10.01 -12.66 2.62
N SER A 166 -11.24 -12.45 3.11
CA SER A 166 -11.49 -11.82 4.42
C SER A 166 -10.91 -12.59 5.61
N SER A 167 -10.67 -13.90 5.47
CA SER A 167 -10.02 -14.71 6.52
C SER A 167 -8.57 -14.29 6.79
N ALA A 168 -7.98 -13.49 5.90
CA ALA A 168 -6.63 -12.95 6.05
C ALA A 168 -6.58 -11.67 6.90
N VAL A 169 -7.71 -11.01 7.22
CA VAL A 169 -7.74 -9.71 7.93
C VAL A 169 -7.00 -9.78 9.26
N LEU A 170 -7.43 -10.64 10.16
CA LEU A 170 -6.81 -10.77 11.49
C LEU A 170 -5.34 -11.20 11.40
N PRO A 171 -4.95 -12.24 10.63
CA PRO A 171 -3.54 -12.58 10.46
C PRO A 171 -2.67 -11.44 9.91
N LEU A 172 -3.21 -10.60 9.01
CA LEU A 172 -2.50 -9.44 8.49
C LEU A 172 -2.31 -8.35 9.56
N LEU A 173 -3.29 -8.13 10.42
CA LEU A 173 -3.19 -7.18 11.51
C LEU A 173 -2.27 -7.67 12.63
N GLU A 174 -2.35 -8.94 13.02
CA GLU A 174 -1.51 -9.56 14.05
C GLU A 174 0.00 -9.48 13.76
N VAL A 175 0.37 -9.36 12.46
CA VAL A 175 1.78 -9.21 12.08
C VAL A 175 2.38 -7.90 12.60
N LEU A 176 1.57 -6.86 12.86
CA LEU A 176 2.04 -5.56 13.38
C LEU A 176 2.67 -5.71 14.77
N GLY A 177 2.03 -6.47 15.67
CA GLY A 177 2.49 -6.73 17.04
C GLY A 177 3.40 -7.96 17.17
N SER A 178 3.86 -8.56 16.08
CA SER A 178 4.69 -9.77 16.12
C SER A 178 6.16 -9.46 16.41
N ASP A 179 6.93 -10.47 16.87
CA ASP A 179 8.39 -10.36 17.05
C ASP A 179 9.15 -9.97 15.77
N ARG A 180 8.52 -10.13 14.61
CA ARG A 180 9.08 -9.83 13.29
C ARG A 180 8.08 -9.07 12.44
N PRO A 181 7.80 -7.82 12.78
CA PRO A 181 6.73 -7.07 12.15
C PRO A 181 6.98 -6.82 10.67
N VAL A 182 5.88 -6.70 9.94
CA VAL A 182 5.87 -6.14 8.59
C VAL A 182 5.63 -4.62 8.72
N PRO A 183 6.26 -3.78 7.89
CA PRO A 183 6.02 -2.34 7.94
C PRO A 183 4.53 -1.99 7.84
N LYS A 184 4.05 -1.13 8.76
CA LYS A 184 2.63 -0.76 8.92
C LYS A 184 1.95 -0.36 7.60
N HIS A 185 2.63 0.43 6.77
CA HIS A 185 2.07 0.87 5.48
C HIS A 185 1.80 -0.28 4.50
N ILE A 186 2.58 -1.38 4.55
CA ILE A 186 2.37 -2.58 3.71
C ILE A 186 1.14 -3.34 4.20
N VAL A 187 1.01 -3.50 5.52
CA VAL A 187 -0.16 -4.16 6.12
C VAL A 187 -1.42 -3.36 5.82
N ALA A 188 -1.40 -2.05 6.07
CA ALA A 188 -2.53 -1.17 5.77
C ALA A 188 -2.95 -1.24 4.29
N GLN A 189 -1.98 -1.24 3.37
CA GLN A 189 -2.27 -1.39 1.95
C GLN A 189 -2.90 -2.76 1.63
N ALA A 190 -2.41 -3.84 2.23
CA ALA A 190 -2.96 -5.18 2.02
C ALA A 190 -4.39 -5.28 2.54
N VAL A 191 -4.65 -4.77 3.75
CA VAL A 191 -5.98 -4.79 4.37
C VAL A 191 -6.98 -3.97 3.55
N ARG A 192 -6.61 -2.79 3.06
CA ARG A 192 -7.46 -1.99 2.16
C ARG A 192 -7.84 -2.74 0.89
N ARG A 193 -6.94 -3.56 0.34
CA ARG A 193 -7.21 -4.36 -0.88
C ARG A 193 -8.21 -5.50 -0.66
N LEU A 194 -8.43 -5.94 0.58
CA LEU A 194 -9.44 -6.95 0.90
C LEU A 194 -10.87 -6.44 0.63
N GLY A 195 -11.04 -5.12 0.59
CA GLY A 195 -12.32 -4.49 0.23
C GLY A 195 -13.40 -4.62 1.32
N PRO A 196 -14.68 -4.45 0.97
CA PRO A 196 -15.79 -4.38 1.93
C PRO A 196 -15.96 -5.65 2.79
N SER A 197 -15.54 -6.81 2.30
CA SER A 197 -15.61 -8.07 3.05
C SER A 197 -14.74 -8.07 4.33
N ALA A 198 -13.80 -7.13 4.44
CA ALA A 198 -12.94 -6.96 5.62
C ALA A 198 -13.62 -6.17 6.75
N LEU A 199 -14.65 -5.36 6.46
CA LEU A 199 -15.23 -4.41 7.41
C LEU A 199 -15.67 -5.03 8.74
N PRO A 200 -16.36 -6.20 8.79
CA PRO A 200 -16.76 -6.80 10.06
C PRO A 200 -15.56 -7.17 10.95
N ALA A 201 -14.51 -7.72 10.37
CA ALA A 201 -13.31 -8.10 11.12
C ALA A 201 -12.51 -6.87 11.57
N LEU A 202 -12.49 -5.81 10.76
CA LEU A 202 -11.88 -4.52 11.12
C LEU A 202 -12.63 -3.83 12.27
N ALA A 203 -13.97 -3.90 12.29
CA ALA A 203 -14.77 -3.35 13.38
C ALA A 203 -14.40 -4.00 14.74
N VAL A 204 -14.15 -5.30 14.76
CA VAL A 204 -13.66 -6.01 15.96
C VAL A 204 -12.23 -5.56 16.31
N ALA A 205 -11.39 -5.33 15.31
CA ALA A 205 -9.98 -4.94 15.51
C ALA A 205 -9.81 -3.51 16.09
N VAL A 206 -10.84 -2.66 16.07
CA VAL A 206 -10.84 -1.34 16.74
C VAL A 206 -10.60 -1.46 18.24
N GLU A 207 -10.98 -2.56 18.87
CA GLU A 207 -10.79 -2.81 20.29
C GLU A 207 -9.59 -3.74 20.60
N HIS A 208 -8.70 -3.95 19.65
CA HIS A 208 -7.53 -4.81 19.82
C HIS A 208 -6.57 -4.26 20.87
N THR A 209 -5.84 -5.14 21.57
CA THR A 209 -4.86 -4.74 22.60
C THR A 209 -3.67 -3.96 22.03
N ASP A 210 -3.21 -4.30 20.83
CA ASP A 210 -2.11 -3.63 20.15
C ASP A 210 -2.59 -2.32 19.49
N PRO A 211 -2.00 -1.15 19.82
CA PRO A 211 -2.41 0.14 19.27
C PRO A 211 -2.17 0.27 17.76
N ASP A 212 -1.15 -0.39 17.20
CA ASP A 212 -0.89 -0.36 15.76
C ASP A 212 -2.01 -1.08 14.99
N VAL A 213 -2.56 -2.13 15.57
CA VAL A 213 -3.73 -2.84 15.02
C VAL A 213 -4.96 -1.95 15.06
N ARG A 214 -5.23 -1.29 16.21
CA ARG A 214 -6.36 -0.35 16.34
C ARG A 214 -6.25 0.79 15.32
N GLU A 215 -5.05 1.39 15.19
CA GLU A 215 -4.81 2.49 14.26
C GLU A 215 -5.12 2.09 12.81
N VAL A 216 -4.56 0.97 12.33
CA VAL A 216 -4.76 0.48 10.95
C VAL A 216 -6.23 0.11 10.71
N ALA A 217 -6.90 -0.52 11.69
CA ALA A 217 -8.31 -0.87 11.59
C ALA A 217 -9.18 0.39 11.45
N ILE A 218 -9.01 1.38 12.32
CA ILE A 218 -9.74 2.64 12.32
C ILE A 218 -9.54 3.41 11.01
N GLU A 219 -8.28 3.56 10.57
CA GLU A 219 -7.96 4.24 9.31
C GLU A 219 -8.63 3.56 8.12
N THR A 220 -8.55 2.22 8.07
CA THR A 220 -9.13 1.47 6.96
C THR A 220 -10.65 1.54 6.95
N LEU A 221 -11.30 1.48 8.12
CA LEU A 221 -12.75 1.67 8.26
C LEU A 221 -13.21 3.05 7.79
N GLY A 222 -12.48 4.11 8.15
CA GLY A 222 -12.77 5.47 7.68
C GLY A 222 -12.73 5.56 6.16
N MET A 223 -11.66 5.05 5.54
CA MET A 223 -11.49 5.09 4.07
C MET A 223 -12.45 4.17 3.31
N ALA A 224 -12.85 3.07 3.89
CA ALA A 224 -13.70 2.07 3.24
C ALA A 224 -15.22 2.28 3.49
N GLY A 225 -15.61 3.32 4.23
CA GLY A 225 -17.00 3.60 4.55
C GLY A 225 -17.62 2.65 5.58
N GLY A 226 -16.83 2.23 6.57
CA GLY A 226 -17.27 1.31 7.63
C GLY A 226 -18.19 1.97 8.68
N HIS A 227 -19.34 2.49 8.24
CA HIS A 227 -20.28 3.26 9.08
C HIS A 227 -20.77 2.52 10.34
N GLU A 228 -20.91 1.19 10.24
CA GLU A 228 -21.33 0.36 11.36
C GLU A 228 -20.35 0.36 12.54
N ALA A 229 -19.06 0.64 12.25
CA ALA A 229 -18.02 0.74 13.27
C ALA A 229 -17.95 2.12 13.96
N ALA A 230 -18.76 3.10 13.54
CA ALA A 230 -18.70 4.46 14.07
C ALA A 230 -18.81 4.53 15.61
N PRO A 231 -19.68 3.78 16.30
CA PRO A 231 -19.72 3.79 17.78
C PRO A 231 -18.40 3.37 18.42
N ALA A 232 -17.74 2.34 17.87
CA ALA A 232 -16.44 1.88 18.37
C ALA A 232 -15.34 2.91 18.09
N ILE A 233 -15.35 3.57 16.91
CA ILE A 233 -14.40 4.63 16.56
C ILE A 233 -14.62 5.87 17.46
N ILE A 234 -15.87 6.25 17.78
CA ILE A 234 -16.19 7.32 18.72
C ILE A 234 -15.64 6.99 20.11
N LYS A 235 -15.81 5.75 20.58
CA LYS A 235 -15.23 5.29 21.83
C LYS A 235 -13.70 5.41 21.82
N ALA A 236 -13.06 4.98 20.74
CA ALA A 236 -11.61 5.11 20.58
C ALA A 236 -11.15 6.57 20.56
N LEU A 237 -11.89 7.50 19.92
CA LEU A 237 -11.60 8.93 19.94
C LEU A 237 -11.59 9.49 21.36
N ARG A 238 -12.53 9.06 22.19
CA ARG A 238 -12.71 9.60 23.54
C ARG A 238 -11.78 8.98 24.58
N ASP A 239 -11.62 7.64 24.53
CA ASP A 239 -11.13 6.85 25.65
C ASP A 239 -9.80 6.12 25.36
N ASP A 240 -9.28 6.12 24.12
CA ASP A 240 -8.02 5.42 23.81
C ASP A 240 -6.84 6.09 24.52
N ASP A 241 -6.00 5.32 25.16
CA ASP A 241 -4.81 5.78 25.87
C ASP A 241 -3.72 6.30 24.93
N VAL A 242 -3.71 5.85 23.67
CA VAL A 242 -2.69 6.18 22.68
C VAL A 242 -3.13 7.35 21.80
N THR A 243 -2.40 8.46 21.86
CA THR A 243 -2.66 9.71 21.12
C THR A 243 -2.87 9.48 19.62
N VAL A 244 -2.03 8.63 18.99
CA VAL A 244 -2.11 8.37 17.56
C VAL A 244 -3.43 7.70 17.20
N VAL A 245 -3.93 6.79 18.04
CA VAL A 245 -5.22 6.11 17.83
C VAL A 245 -6.37 7.11 17.93
N ARG A 246 -6.38 7.99 18.95
CA ARG A 246 -7.38 9.07 19.06
C ARG A 246 -7.38 10.01 17.86
N ALA A 247 -6.21 10.45 17.44
CA ALA A 247 -6.08 11.31 16.25
C ALA A 247 -6.56 10.64 14.97
N ARG A 248 -6.28 9.33 14.83
CA ARG A 248 -6.74 8.53 13.69
C ARG A 248 -8.25 8.34 13.72
N ALA A 249 -8.83 8.14 14.92
CA ALA A 249 -10.28 8.03 15.11
C ALA A 249 -11.00 9.32 14.69
N ALA A 250 -10.46 10.49 15.07
CA ALA A 250 -10.99 11.77 14.60
C ALA A 250 -11.02 11.85 13.07
N GLY A 251 -9.88 11.54 12.40
CA GLY A 251 -9.81 11.56 10.94
C GLY A 251 -10.76 10.57 10.27
N ALA A 252 -10.88 9.34 10.81
CA ALA A 252 -11.81 8.33 10.30
C ALA A 252 -13.28 8.78 10.40
N LEU A 253 -13.67 9.41 11.50
CA LEU A 253 -15.02 9.96 11.67
C LEU A 253 -15.33 11.09 10.68
N GLY A 254 -14.34 11.94 10.37
CA GLY A 254 -14.48 12.94 9.29
C GLY A 254 -14.72 12.29 7.93
N MET A 255 -13.92 11.28 7.58
CA MET A 255 -14.09 10.53 6.31
C MET A 255 -15.43 9.78 6.22
N LEU A 256 -15.96 9.28 7.33
CA LEU A 256 -17.27 8.62 7.37
C LEU A 256 -18.44 9.60 7.15
N GLY A 257 -18.26 10.87 7.42
CA GLY A 257 -19.27 11.91 7.14
C GLY A 257 -20.55 11.79 7.97
N LEU A 258 -20.51 11.16 9.15
CA LEU A 258 -21.70 10.91 9.95
C LEU A 258 -22.04 12.09 10.87
N PRO A 259 -23.28 12.62 10.84
CA PRO A 259 -23.70 13.70 11.76
C PRO A 259 -23.53 13.36 13.24
N THR A 260 -23.65 12.07 13.60
CA THR A 260 -23.47 11.60 14.98
C THR A 260 -22.05 11.78 15.51
N ALA A 261 -21.07 12.02 14.63
CA ALA A 261 -19.68 12.28 15.01
C ALA A 261 -19.41 13.73 15.40
N GLU A 262 -20.28 14.67 15.07
CA GLU A 262 -20.09 16.11 15.33
C GLU A 262 -19.80 16.41 16.80
N GLY A 263 -20.68 15.97 17.72
CA GLY A 263 -20.51 16.17 19.15
C GLY A 263 -19.19 15.60 19.71
N PRO A 264 -18.88 14.32 19.46
CA PRO A 264 -17.59 13.73 19.82
C PRO A 264 -16.38 14.47 19.26
N LEU A 265 -16.41 14.91 18.01
CA LEU A 265 -15.33 15.68 17.38
C LEU A 265 -15.18 17.07 17.99
N LEU A 266 -16.30 17.76 18.30
CA LEU A 266 -16.26 19.02 19.02
C LEU A 266 -15.60 18.87 20.41
N ALA A 267 -15.94 17.82 21.15
CA ALA A 267 -15.27 17.51 22.40
C ALA A 267 -13.76 17.27 22.24
N ALA A 268 -13.37 16.53 21.18
CA ALA A 268 -11.97 16.21 20.88
C ALA A 268 -11.13 17.43 20.46
N THR A 269 -11.75 18.58 20.10
CA THR A 269 -11.01 19.85 19.92
C THR A 269 -10.45 20.39 21.24
N GLY A 270 -10.82 19.85 22.40
CA GLY A 270 -10.27 20.13 23.70
C GLY A 270 -9.29 19.07 24.23
N ASP A 271 -8.89 18.09 23.42
CA ASP A 271 -7.93 17.05 23.84
C ASP A 271 -6.62 17.66 24.33
N ALA A 272 -5.98 17.02 25.30
CA ALA A 272 -4.69 17.45 25.81
C ALA A 272 -3.62 17.49 24.70
N GLU A 273 -3.70 16.56 23.75
CA GLU A 273 -2.71 16.38 22.69
C GLU A 273 -3.04 17.22 21.44
N PRO A 274 -2.11 18.09 21.00
CA PRO A 274 -2.33 18.94 19.82
C PRO A 274 -2.67 18.17 18.54
N ALA A 275 -2.10 16.96 18.37
CA ALA A 275 -2.35 16.12 17.21
C ALA A 275 -3.83 15.69 17.11
N VAL A 276 -4.48 15.40 18.25
CA VAL A 276 -5.88 15.03 18.32
C VAL A 276 -6.77 16.26 18.05
N ARG A 277 -6.46 17.40 18.69
CA ARG A 277 -7.19 18.66 18.44
C ARG A 277 -7.16 19.03 16.96
N ALA A 278 -5.99 19.00 16.32
CA ALA A 278 -5.84 19.32 14.92
C ALA A 278 -6.57 18.32 13.99
N ALA A 279 -6.60 17.03 14.34
CA ALA A 279 -7.36 16.03 13.60
C ALA A 279 -8.87 16.25 13.72
N ALA A 280 -9.35 16.56 14.93
CA ALA A 280 -10.77 16.85 15.17
C ALA A 280 -11.25 18.08 14.40
N VAL A 281 -10.44 19.14 14.36
CA VAL A 281 -10.75 20.35 13.59
C VAL A 281 -10.92 20.04 12.09
N ARG A 282 -10.00 19.30 11.51
CA ARG A 282 -10.10 18.88 10.09
C ARG A 282 -11.34 18.03 9.84
N ALA A 283 -11.59 17.05 10.71
CA ALA A 283 -12.75 16.18 10.60
C ALA A 283 -14.08 16.94 10.68
N LEU A 284 -14.18 17.96 11.51
CA LEU A 284 -15.36 18.84 11.58
C LEU A 284 -15.55 19.65 10.29
N ALA A 285 -14.47 20.08 9.65
CA ALA A 285 -14.55 20.75 8.35
C ALA A 285 -15.03 19.78 7.24
N ASP A 286 -14.51 18.56 7.23
CA ASP A 286 -14.95 17.51 6.30
C ASP A 286 -16.46 17.20 6.44
N LEU A 287 -16.99 17.27 7.67
CA LEU A 287 -18.42 17.13 7.95
C LEU A 287 -19.25 18.34 7.50
N GLY A 288 -18.63 19.47 7.15
CA GLY A 288 -19.34 20.72 6.93
C GLY A 288 -20.07 21.23 8.19
N ALA A 289 -19.64 20.78 9.35
CA ALA A 289 -20.31 21.07 10.63
C ALA A 289 -20.25 22.57 10.98
N PRO A 290 -21.25 23.13 11.67
CA PRO A 290 -21.27 24.54 12.07
C PRO A 290 -20.32 24.83 13.24
N ALA A 291 -19.06 24.34 13.14
CA ALA A 291 -18.05 24.47 14.18
C ALA A 291 -17.19 25.75 14.03
N VAL A 292 -17.61 26.70 13.20
CA VAL A 292 -16.90 27.98 12.96
C VAL A 292 -16.51 28.69 14.24
N PRO A 293 -17.40 28.86 15.25
CA PRO A 293 -17.02 29.55 16.50
C PRO A 293 -15.87 28.83 17.22
N ARG A 294 -15.92 27.50 17.29
CA ARG A 294 -14.88 26.71 17.96
C ARG A 294 -13.56 26.74 17.18
N MET A 295 -13.61 26.66 15.86
CA MET A 295 -12.41 26.79 15.01
C MET A 295 -11.81 28.18 15.13
N ARG A 296 -12.63 29.23 15.23
CA ARG A 296 -12.16 30.60 15.46
C ARG A 296 -11.38 30.70 16.78
N GLU A 297 -11.91 30.16 17.87
CA GLU A 297 -11.22 30.12 19.18
C GLU A 297 -9.84 29.44 19.05
N LEU A 298 -9.76 28.37 18.31
CA LEU A 298 -8.53 27.58 18.12
C LEU A 298 -7.48 28.23 17.20
N LEU A 299 -7.76 29.38 16.57
CA LEU A 299 -6.73 30.23 15.96
C LEU A 299 -5.73 30.74 17.02
N GLY A 300 -6.14 30.88 18.28
CA GLY A 300 -5.28 31.21 19.40
C GLY A 300 -4.69 30.03 20.15
N ASP A 301 -4.78 28.79 19.62
CA ASP A 301 -4.19 27.59 20.27
C ASP A 301 -2.67 27.72 20.39
N GLN A 302 -2.14 27.31 21.56
CA GLN A 302 -0.69 27.34 21.84
C GLN A 302 0.13 26.52 20.85
N ALA A 303 -0.46 25.46 20.30
CA ALA A 303 0.18 24.63 19.29
C ALA A 303 -0.10 25.19 17.89
N TYR A 304 0.95 25.67 17.22
CA TYR A 304 0.87 26.19 15.85
C TYR A 304 0.15 25.25 14.88
N THR A 305 0.34 23.93 15.04
CA THR A 305 -0.30 22.91 14.20
C THR A 305 -1.83 22.91 14.32
N VAL A 306 -2.37 23.23 15.49
CA VAL A 306 -3.82 23.34 15.73
C VAL A 306 -4.35 24.64 15.15
N ALA A 307 -3.70 25.78 15.46
CA ALA A 307 -4.08 27.09 14.94
C ALA A 307 -4.10 27.11 13.40
N ARG A 308 -3.06 26.57 12.79
CA ARG A 308 -2.97 26.44 11.33
C ARG A 308 -4.03 25.48 10.76
N ALA A 309 -4.31 24.34 11.42
CA ALA A 309 -5.38 23.45 11.00
C ALA A 309 -6.73 24.16 11.04
N SER A 310 -6.99 24.96 12.09
CA SER A 310 -8.22 25.74 12.25
C SER A 310 -8.37 26.78 11.15
N ALA A 311 -7.31 27.54 10.86
CA ALA A 311 -7.33 28.55 9.82
C ALA A 311 -7.62 27.96 8.43
N ARG A 312 -6.98 26.83 8.11
CA ARG A 312 -7.21 26.13 6.84
C ARG A 312 -8.64 25.57 6.77
N SER A 313 -9.12 24.93 7.83
CA SER A 313 -10.48 24.41 7.90
C SER A 313 -11.54 25.51 7.78
N LEU A 314 -11.29 26.70 8.34
CA LEU A 314 -12.16 27.86 8.16
C LEU A 314 -12.21 28.32 6.70
N LEU A 315 -11.08 28.33 5.98
CA LEU A 315 -11.08 28.62 4.53
C LEU A 315 -11.94 27.63 3.75
N ASP A 316 -11.83 26.34 4.06
CA ASP A 316 -12.58 25.27 3.39
C ASP A 316 -14.10 25.41 3.63
N LEU A 317 -14.53 26.03 4.75
CA LEU A 317 -15.93 26.32 5.06
C LEU A 317 -16.49 27.57 4.33
N GLY A 318 -15.70 28.22 3.47
CA GLY A 318 -16.14 29.28 2.59
C GLY A 318 -16.37 30.63 3.25
N PRO A 319 -17.45 31.40 2.88
CA PRO A 319 -17.61 32.80 3.30
C PRO A 319 -17.68 33.01 4.83
N ARG A 320 -18.38 32.14 5.54
CA ARG A 320 -18.49 32.21 7.02
C ARG A 320 -17.14 31.98 7.70
N GLY A 321 -16.35 31.03 7.20
CA GLY A 321 -15.02 30.80 7.72
C GLY A 321 -14.06 31.94 7.42
N ARG A 322 -14.18 32.57 6.24
CA ARG A 322 -13.40 33.75 5.89
C ARG A 322 -13.71 34.94 6.82
N GLU A 323 -14.97 35.22 7.10
CA GLU A 323 -15.38 36.23 8.06
C GLU A 323 -14.78 35.98 9.46
N ALA A 324 -14.74 34.71 9.89
CA ALA A 324 -14.11 34.33 11.17
C ALA A 324 -12.59 34.58 11.17
N LEU A 325 -11.90 34.43 10.05
CA LEU A 325 -10.49 34.78 9.90
C LEU A 325 -10.26 36.30 9.90
N GLU A 326 -11.06 37.05 9.18
CA GLU A 326 -10.97 38.52 9.12
C GLU A 326 -11.16 39.18 10.51
N THR A 327 -11.91 38.56 11.42
CA THR A 327 -12.11 39.02 12.80
C THR A 327 -11.16 38.38 13.81
N ALA A 328 -10.16 37.62 13.39
CA ALA A 328 -9.25 36.89 14.29
C ALA A 328 -8.38 37.78 15.16
N GLY A 329 -8.14 39.04 14.78
CA GLY A 329 -7.40 40.04 15.57
C GLY A 329 -7.99 40.29 16.94
N GLU A 330 -9.31 40.08 17.12
CA GLU A 330 -9.99 40.18 18.44
C GLU A 330 -9.48 39.13 19.45
N LEU A 331 -8.89 38.04 18.98
CA LEU A 331 -8.37 36.96 19.82
C LEU A 331 -6.88 37.17 20.20
N GLY A 332 -6.25 38.17 19.62
CA GLY A 332 -4.87 38.54 19.89
C GLY A 332 -3.91 38.35 18.72
N PRO A 333 -2.67 38.84 18.87
CA PRO A 333 -1.70 38.93 17.73
C PRO A 333 -1.34 37.59 17.11
N SER A 334 -1.30 36.51 17.88
CA SER A 334 -0.97 35.18 17.37
C SER A 334 -2.07 34.64 16.45
N ALA A 335 -3.34 34.83 16.81
CA ALA A 335 -4.47 34.42 15.99
C ALA A 335 -4.59 35.24 14.72
N GLU A 336 -4.35 36.57 14.81
CA GLU A 336 -4.29 37.46 13.67
C GLU A 336 -3.24 37.04 12.65
N LEU A 337 -2.01 36.79 13.11
CA LEU A 337 -0.92 36.34 12.23
C LEU A 337 -1.25 35.05 11.46
N ILE A 338 -1.85 34.07 12.14
CA ILE A 338 -2.25 32.78 11.53
C ILE A 338 -3.37 32.98 10.51
N ALA A 339 -4.33 33.84 10.83
CA ALA A 339 -5.44 34.17 9.94
C ALA A 339 -4.97 34.92 8.69
N ASP A 340 -4.08 35.91 8.86
CA ASP A 340 -3.49 36.67 7.76
C ASP A 340 -2.67 35.78 6.83
N GLU A 341 -1.86 34.86 7.39
CA GLU A 341 -1.13 33.84 6.62
C GLU A 341 -2.10 33.03 5.76
N ALA A 342 -3.20 32.53 6.33
CA ALA A 342 -4.18 31.72 5.63
C ALA A 342 -4.90 32.50 4.53
N LEU A 343 -5.33 33.73 4.80
CA LEU A 343 -5.99 34.61 3.83
C LEU A 343 -5.05 34.99 2.69
N ALA A 344 -3.79 35.31 2.98
CA ALA A 344 -2.78 35.59 1.96
C ALA A 344 -2.55 34.39 1.04
N TRP A 345 -2.43 33.16 1.58
CA TRP A 345 -2.31 31.95 0.79
C TRP A 345 -3.52 31.72 -0.13
N SER A 346 -4.74 32.00 0.39
CA SER A 346 -5.97 31.84 -0.41
C SER A 346 -6.05 32.84 -1.58
N ALA A 347 -5.49 34.04 -1.41
CA ALA A 347 -5.45 35.09 -2.44
C ALA A 347 -4.47 34.79 -3.59
N LEU A 348 -3.40 34.02 -3.32
CA LEU A 348 -2.42 33.63 -4.33
C LEU A 348 -2.96 32.57 -5.32
N GLY A 349 -4.12 32.00 -5.06
CA GLY A 349 -4.75 30.93 -5.88
C GLY A 349 -4.04 29.58 -5.75
N PRO A 350 -4.64 28.50 -6.25
CA PRO A 350 -3.96 27.21 -6.31
C PRO A 350 -2.80 27.33 -7.30
N GLN A 351 -1.58 27.39 -6.79
CA GLN A 351 -0.37 27.20 -7.61
C GLN A 351 -0.48 25.81 -8.24
N GLY A 352 -0.67 25.79 -9.57
CA GLY A 352 -0.91 24.59 -10.34
C GLY A 352 0.13 23.53 -10.06
N GLY A 353 -0.30 22.44 -9.41
CA GLY A 353 0.37 21.18 -9.43
C GLY A 353 0.01 20.48 -10.73
N GLY A 354 0.91 20.62 -11.73
CA GLY A 354 0.90 19.81 -12.92
C GLY A 354 1.38 18.40 -12.65
#